data_a011c6ed5a9cf73844614b0b849f8f53
#
_entry.id   a011c6ed5a9cf73844614b0b849f8f53
#
_cell.length_a   1.000
_cell.length_b   1.000
_cell.length_c   1.000
_cell.angle_alpha   90.00
_cell.angle_beta   90.00
_cell.angle_gamma   90.00
#
_symmetry.space_group_name_H-M   'P 1'
#
loop_
_entity.id
_entity.type
_entity.pdbx_description
1 polymer ?
#
loop_
_entity_poly.entity_id
_entity_poly.type
_entity_poly.pdbx_seq_one_letter_code
_entity_poly.pdbx_strand_id
1 'polypeptide(L)'
;MDGYILALDQGTTSSRAILFDNNGTIKGVSQKEFKQIFPKAGWVEHDAMDIWATQSGVCREVLERNFVRPNEVKAIGITNQRETTIIWEKETGKPIYNAIVWQCRRTAEICEEIRKAGYEDLIFEKTGLKLDAYFSATKIKWILDNIEGARQRAKRGELLFGTVDTWIVWNLTRGKVHITDYSNASRTMLFNINTLQWDEDILKILDIPKSMLPEVKDSSEIYGYTDEYTFGGAQIPISAVIGDQQSALFGQTCFEKAEAKITYGTGAFLLMNIGEDVLKSKNGLLTTVAWGINGKVTYALEGSIFIAGAGIQWLRDELRLLYDASLSEQYAKLVDDTDGVYIVPAFTGLGAPYWDMNAKGAIFGLTRGTKREHIIRAMLESIAYQCVDVFNCIEEDTNIKIQNLKVDGGASANGFLLQFQSDMLNTEVTRPEILETTAMGCAFLAGLAVGFWKSTDEIKNIWKKDKTFQPLLSDEDRKKKLKGWRKAVKRTFDWDKDEE
;
A
#
# COMPACT_ATOMS: atom_id res chain seq x y z
N MET A 1 22.38 -11.08 17.98
CA MET A 1 23.15 -9.83 18.06
C MET A 1 22.43 -8.87 18.99
N ASP A 2 23.13 -8.26 19.93
CA ASP A 2 22.54 -7.20 20.73
C ASP A 2 22.45 -5.90 19.91
N GLY A 3 21.33 -5.21 19.98
CA GLY A 3 21.05 -3.99 19.26
C GLY A 3 19.64 -3.94 18.71
N TYR A 4 19.41 -3.01 17.78
CA TYR A 4 18.09 -2.70 17.24
C TYR A 4 18.10 -2.61 15.73
N ILE A 5 16.97 -2.92 15.10
CA ILE A 5 16.68 -2.50 13.73
C ILE A 5 15.74 -1.30 13.80
N LEU A 6 16.07 -0.26 13.04
CA LEU A 6 15.25 0.93 12.89
C LEU A 6 14.43 0.83 11.60
N ALA A 7 13.13 0.68 11.73
CA ALA A 7 12.18 0.71 10.61
C ALA A 7 11.67 2.13 10.39
N LEU A 8 11.74 2.61 9.15
CA LEU A 8 11.16 3.87 8.69
C LEU A 8 9.93 3.55 7.85
N ASP A 9 8.77 3.95 8.34
CA ASP A 9 7.49 3.76 7.66
C ASP A 9 6.95 5.12 7.21
N GLN A 10 7.12 5.41 5.93
CA GLN A 10 6.63 6.65 5.33
C GLN A 10 5.25 6.44 4.72
N GLY A 11 4.23 6.63 5.53
CA GLY A 11 2.84 6.53 5.11
C GLY A 11 2.35 7.75 4.30
N THR A 12 1.10 7.71 3.89
CA THR A 12 0.49 8.80 3.11
C THR A 12 0.28 10.08 3.94
N THR A 13 -0.03 9.94 5.22
CA THR A 13 -0.38 11.08 6.08
C THR A 13 0.63 11.36 7.19
N SER A 14 1.53 10.43 7.44
CA SER A 14 2.50 10.54 8.54
C SER A 14 3.78 9.76 8.27
N SER A 15 4.85 10.21 8.89
CA SER A 15 6.14 9.53 8.97
C SER A 15 6.26 8.82 10.31
N ARG A 16 6.74 7.59 10.32
CA ARG A 16 7.01 6.79 11.53
C ARG A 16 8.44 6.30 11.58
N ALA A 17 8.92 6.12 12.79
CA ALA A 17 10.15 5.38 13.08
C ALA A 17 9.89 4.42 14.24
N ILE A 18 10.22 3.15 14.04
CA ILE A 18 9.97 2.08 15.01
C ILE A 18 11.26 1.30 15.25
N LEU A 19 11.59 1.11 16.52
CA LEU A 19 12.73 0.31 16.97
C LEU A 19 12.28 -1.11 17.31
N PHE A 20 12.91 -2.10 16.68
CA PHE A 20 12.71 -3.52 16.97
C PHE A 20 13.96 -4.13 17.57
N ASP A 21 13.79 -4.95 18.64
CA ASP A 21 14.85 -5.79 19.17
C ASP A 21 14.97 -7.13 18.40
N ASN A 22 15.90 -7.98 18.80
CA ASN A 22 16.14 -9.30 18.19
C ASN A 22 14.96 -10.30 18.34
N ASN A 23 14.05 -10.04 19.27
CA ASN A 23 12.82 -10.82 19.43
C ASN A 23 11.65 -10.27 18.61
N GLY A 24 11.89 -9.25 17.77
CA GLY A 24 10.83 -8.56 17.03
C GLY A 24 9.93 -7.67 17.90
N THR A 25 10.31 -7.43 19.17
CA THR A 25 9.53 -6.60 20.08
C THR A 25 9.76 -5.12 19.78
N ILE A 26 8.68 -4.35 19.75
CA ILE A 26 8.74 -2.90 19.63
C ILE A 26 9.29 -2.29 20.92
N LYS A 27 10.39 -1.54 20.80
CA LYS A 27 11.04 -0.83 21.92
C LYS A 27 10.70 0.66 21.93
N GLY A 28 10.38 1.22 20.79
CA GLY A 28 9.99 2.62 20.69
C GLY A 28 9.30 2.91 19.39
N VAL A 29 8.40 3.89 19.43
CA VAL A 29 7.67 4.42 18.26
C VAL A 29 7.69 5.93 18.35
N SER A 30 8.02 6.60 17.24
CA SER A 30 7.78 8.02 17.05
C SER A 30 7.05 8.22 15.73
N GLN A 31 6.04 9.09 15.74
CA GLN A 31 5.21 9.38 14.58
C GLN A 31 4.96 10.89 14.49
N LYS A 32 4.94 11.41 13.26
CA LYS A 32 4.59 12.79 12.98
C LYS A 32 3.80 12.90 11.70
N GLU A 33 2.66 13.56 11.77
CA GLU A 33 1.85 13.92 10.60
C GLU A 33 2.53 15.06 9.83
N PHE A 34 2.25 15.13 8.51
CA PHE A 34 2.66 16.23 7.64
C PHE A 34 1.49 16.72 6.78
N LYS A 35 1.64 17.92 6.26
CA LYS A 35 0.57 18.61 5.56
C LYS A 35 0.19 17.91 4.25
N GLN A 36 -1.10 17.69 4.06
CA GLN A 36 -1.66 17.27 2.78
C GLN A 36 -2.04 18.52 1.97
N ILE A 37 -1.76 18.53 0.66
CA ILE A 37 -1.98 19.66 -0.23
C ILE A 37 -2.99 19.24 -1.31
N PHE A 38 -4.09 20.01 -1.42
CA PHE A 38 -5.17 19.76 -2.38
C PHE A 38 -5.36 20.98 -3.28
N PRO A 39 -4.54 21.14 -4.35
CA PRO A 39 -4.56 22.36 -5.18
C PRO A 39 -5.85 22.55 -5.99
N LYS A 40 -6.46 21.44 -6.42
CA LYS A 40 -7.72 21.38 -7.18
C LYS A 40 -8.49 20.11 -6.80
N ALA A 41 -9.76 20.03 -7.19
CA ALA A 41 -10.55 18.81 -7.03
C ALA A 41 -9.84 17.60 -7.68
N GLY A 42 -9.69 16.51 -6.97
CA GLY A 42 -9.00 15.31 -7.41
C GLY A 42 -7.46 15.40 -7.47
N TRP A 43 -6.85 16.54 -7.09
CA TRP A 43 -5.42 16.70 -7.01
C TRP A 43 -4.92 16.53 -5.59
N VAL A 44 -3.88 15.72 -5.41
CA VAL A 44 -3.26 15.47 -4.10
C VAL A 44 -1.75 15.57 -4.24
N GLU A 45 -1.14 16.39 -3.39
CA GLU A 45 0.31 16.64 -3.38
C GLU A 45 0.87 16.61 -1.95
N HIS A 46 2.15 16.32 -1.84
CA HIS A 46 2.95 16.52 -0.63
C HIS A 46 4.16 17.40 -0.93
N ASP A 47 4.59 18.18 0.06
CA ASP A 47 5.92 18.76 0.00
C ASP A 47 6.96 17.67 0.30
N ALA A 48 7.85 17.39 -0.67
CA ALA A 48 8.88 16.37 -0.50
C ALA A 48 9.87 16.71 0.62
N MET A 49 10.06 18.02 0.93
CA MET A 49 10.89 18.45 2.04
C MET A 49 10.20 18.20 3.39
N ASP A 50 8.86 18.31 3.47
CA ASP A 50 8.10 17.94 4.67
C ASP A 50 8.19 16.43 4.95
N ILE A 51 8.12 15.60 3.90
CA ILE A 51 8.35 14.14 4.01
C ILE A 51 9.73 13.89 4.63
N TRP A 52 10.78 14.49 4.10
CA TRP A 52 12.13 14.32 4.64
C TRP A 52 12.28 14.88 6.05
N ALA A 53 11.80 16.08 6.31
CA ALA A 53 11.92 16.74 7.62
C ALA A 53 11.21 15.95 8.72
N THR A 54 10.00 15.44 8.43
CA THR A 54 9.25 14.64 9.41
C THR A 54 9.90 13.27 9.60
N GLN A 55 10.33 12.58 8.53
CA GLN A 55 10.97 11.27 8.63
C GLN A 55 12.31 11.37 9.40
N SER A 56 13.16 12.33 9.09
CA SER A 56 14.43 12.52 9.82
C SER A 56 14.20 12.93 11.28
N GLY A 57 13.12 13.70 11.54
CA GLY A 57 12.72 14.10 12.88
C GLY A 57 12.33 12.91 13.76
N VAL A 58 11.42 12.04 13.27
CA VAL A 58 10.98 10.86 14.03
C VAL A 58 12.09 9.82 14.22
N CYS A 59 13.05 9.74 13.28
CA CYS A 59 14.24 8.89 13.45
C CYS A 59 15.08 9.28 14.67
N ARG A 60 15.34 10.58 14.85
CA ARG A 60 16.10 11.07 16.00
C ARG A 60 15.28 10.95 17.28
N GLU A 61 14.01 11.35 17.23
CA GLU A 61 13.12 11.33 18.37
C GLU A 61 12.96 9.93 18.97
N VAL A 62 12.81 8.88 18.14
CA VAL A 62 12.66 7.51 18.64
C VAL A 62 13.93 7.02 19.33
N LEU A 63 15.10 7.37 18.86
CA LEU A 63 16.38 7.04 19.51
C LEU A 63 16.53 7.77 20.84
N GLU A 64 16.31 9.09 20.85
CA GLU A 64 16.44 9.93 22.04
C GLU A 64 15.48 9.54 23.15
N ARG A 65 14.19 9.34 22.83
CA ARG A 65 13.16 8.94 23.82
C ARG A 65 13.40 7.57 24.43
N ASN A 66 14.07 6.67 23.72
CA ASN A 66 14.35 5.33 24.20
C ASN A 66 15.81 5.16 24.68
N PHE A 67 16.58 6.25 24.78
CA PHE A 67 17.97 6.24 25.20
C PHE A 67 18.87 5.29 24.40
N VAL A 68 18.56 5.11 23.10
CA VAL A 68 19.32 4.25 22.19
C VAL A 68 20.37 5.11 21.47
N ARG A 69 21.61 4.69 21.56
CA ARG A 69 22.70 5.34 20.83
C ARG A 69 22.68 4.89 19.37
N PRO A 70 23.00 5.77 18.40
CA PRO A 70 22.99 5.41 16.99
C PRO A 70 23.83 4.16 16.62
N ASN A 71 24.93 3.91 17.32
CA ASN A 71 25.78 2.72 17.10
C ASN A 71 25.17 1.40 17.61
N GLU A 72 24.07 1.46 18.35
CA GLU A 72 23.27 0.29 18.75
C GLU A 72 22.27 -0.11 17.69
N VAL A 73 22.00 0.77 16.71
CA VAL A 73 21.18 0.46 15.52
C VAL A 73 22.04 -0.28 14.51
N LYS A 74 21.66 -1.53 14.21
CA LYS A 74 22.42 -2.42 13.31
C LYS A 74 22.11 -2.19 11.85
N ALA A 75 20.87 -1.77 11.54
CA ALA A 75 20.44 -1.44 10.18
C ALA A 75 19.17 -0.57 10.19
N ILE A 76 18.96 0.10 9.06
CA ILE A 76 17.73 0.81 8.73
C ILE A 76 17.00 0.05 7.62
N GLY A 77 15.71 -0.24 7.84
CA GLY A 77 14.77 -0.66 6.81
C GLY A 77 13.79 0.46 6.49
N ILE A 78 13.46 0.62 5.20
CA ILE A 78 12.56 1.67 4.70
C ILE A 78 11.36 1.01 4.04
N THR A 79 10.17 1.41 4.46
CA THR A 79 8.93 1.10 3.76
C THR A 79 8.14 2.38 3.52
N ASN A 80 7.34 2.42 2.46
CA ASN A 80 6.76 3.68 2.00
C ASN A 80 5.42 3.50 1.30
N GLN A 81 4.61 4.56 1.31
CA GLN A 81 3.52 4.74 0.36
C GLN A 81 4.07 4.61 -1.06
N ARG A 82 3.48 3.75 -1.87
CA ARG A 82 3.96 3.45 -3.22
C ARG A 82 3.50 4.52 -4.23
N GLU A 83 4.02 4.48 -5.44
CA GLU A 83 3.63 5.26 -6.63
C GLU A 83 3.77 6.79 -6.52
N THR A 84 3.85 7.36 -5.32
CA THR A 84 4.04 8.79 -5.11
C THR A 84 5.33 9.25 -5.78
N THR A 85 5.24 10.24 -6.64
CA THR A 85 6.26 10.62 -7.62
C THR A 85 6.97 11.91 -7.21
N ILE A 86 8.30 11.86 -7.11
CA ILE A 86 9.15 13.00 -6.80
C ILE A 86 10.21 13.15 -7.89
N ILE A 87 10.42 14.39 -8.36
CA ILE A 87 11.51 14.73 -9.31
C ILE A 87 12.31 15.87 -8.70
N TRP A 88 13.63 15.73 -8.70
CA TRP A 88 14.54 16.72 -8.10
C TRP A 88 15.80 16.95 -8.92
N GLU A 89 16.46 18.04 -8.66
CA GLU A 89 17.75 18.39 -9.25
C GLU A 89 18.85 17.49 -8.69
N LYS A 90 19.61 16.84 -9.55
CA LYS A 90 20.70 15.94 -9.17
C LYS A 90 21.80 16.65 -8.35
N GLU A 91 22.13 17.87 -8.70
CA GLU A 91 23.22 18.62 -8.09
C GLU A 91 22.84 19.17 -6.70
N THR A 92 21.64 19.71 -6.58
CA THR A 92 21.21 20.44 -5.37
C THR A 92 20.34 19.61 -4.43
N GLY A 93 19.74 18.51 -4.92
CA GLY A 93 18.73 17.74 -4.21
C GLY A 93 17.40 18.46 -4.07
N LYS A 94 17.18 19.60 -4.77
CA LYS A 94 15.96 20.40 -4.65
C LYS A 94 14.84 19.83 -5.52
N PRO A 95 13.65 19.50 -4.97
CA PRO A 95 12.50 19.11 -5.75
C PRO A 95 12.08 20.23 -6.73
N ILE A 96 11.78 19.87 -7.97
CA ILE A 96 11.33 20.83 -8.99
C ILE A 96 9.82 21.08 -8.94
N TYR A 97 9.09 20.20 -8.27
CA TYR A 97 7.65 20.26 -8.03
C TYR A 97 7.30 19.48 -6.75
N ASN A 98 6.11 19.70 -6.19
CA ASN A 98 5.59 18.89 -5.09
C ASN A 98 5.50 17.41 -5.51
N ALA A 99 5.63 16.51 -4.56
CA ALA A 99 5.38 15.09 -4.79
C ALA A 99 3.92 14.87 -5.21
N ILE A 100 3.70 14.24 -6.36
CA ILE A 100 2.35 13.90 -6.81
C ILE A 100 1.96 12.56 -6.20
N VAL A 101 0.95 12.59 -5.32
CA VAL A 101 0.55 11.45 -4.51
C VAL A 101 -0.18 10.39 -5.35
N TRP A 102 -0.09 9.11 -4.93
CA TRP A 102 -0.76 7.98 -5.57
C TRP A 102 -2.28 8.17 -5.76
N GLN A 103 -2.95 8.90 -4.88
CA GLN A 103 -4.38 9.22 -4.92
C GLN A 103 -4.74 10.26 -5.98
N CYS A 104 -3.75 10.99 -6.52
CA CYS A 104 -3.99 12.11 -7.42
C CYS A 104 -4.50 11.67 -8.79
N ARG A 105 -5.62 12.27 -9.24
CA ARG A 105 -6.29 11.91 -10.49
C ARG A 105 -5.96 12.83 -11.69
N ARG A 106 -5.03 13.81 -11.52
CA ARG A 106 -4.69 14.82 -12.57
C ARG A 106 -4.23 14.24 -13.89
N THR A 107 -3.74 13.01 -13.91
CA THR A 107 -3.19 12.35 -15.09
C THR A 107 -4.17 11.39 -15.76
N ALA A 108 -5.45 11.44 -15.40
CA ALA A 108 -6.48 10.61 -16.01
C ALA A 108 -6.59 10.83 -17.52
N GLU A 109 -6.49 12.08 -17.99
CA GLU A 109 -6.49 12.41 -19.42
C GLU A 109 -5.31 11.80 -20.18
N ILE A 110 -4.11 11.79 -19.57
CA ILE A 110 -2.93 11.13 -20.13
C ILE A 110 -3.18 9.63 -20.30
N CYS A 111 -3.84 8.98 -19.32
CA CYS A 111 -4.22 7.58 -19.45
C CYS A 111 -5.17 7.36 -20.63
N GLU A 112 -6.14 8.24 -20.83
CA GLU A 112 -7.07 8.16 -21.97
C GLU A 112 -6.36 8.37 -23.33
N GLU A 113 -5.39 9.26 -23.40
CA GLU A 113 -4.56 9.44 -24.60
C GLU A 113 -3.77 8.16 -24.94
N ILE A 114 -3.14 7.52 -23.93
CA ILE A 114 -2.39 6.29 -24.09
C ILE A 114 -3.32 5.14 -24.52
N ARG A 115 -4.52 5.06 -23.95
CA ARG A 115 -5.55 4.07 -24.31
C ARG A 115 -6.01 4.24 -25.75
N LYS A 116 -6.33 5.47 -26.17
CA LYS A 116 -6.72 5.78 -27.54
C LYS A 116 -5.61 5.50 -28.55
N ALA A 117 -4.35 5.61 -28.14
CA ALA A 117 -3.20 5.24 -28.96
C ALA A 117 -2.95 3.72 -29.04
N GLY A 118 -3.72 2.89 -28.31
CA GLY A 118 -3.68 1.43 -28.38
C GLY A 118 -2.55 0.79 -27.56
N TYR A 119 -2.01 1.45 -26.55
CA TYR A 119 -0.89 0.94 -25.75
C TYR A 119 -1.31 0.25 -24.43
N GLU A 120 -2.60 0.18 -24.09
CA GLU A 120 -3.07 -0.38 -22.82
C GLU A 120 -2.65 -1.84 -22.63
N ASP A 121 -2.87 -2.68 -23.64
CA ASP A 121 -2.49 -4.11 -23.57
C ASP A 121 -0.97 -4.30 -23.45
N LEU A 122 -0.18 -3.50 -24.18
CA LEU A 122 1.28 -3.55 -24.09
C LEU A 122 1.76 -3.21 -22.67
N ILE A 123 1.19 -2.18 -22.06
CA ILE A 123 1.52 -1.78 -20.68
C ILE A 123 1.15 -2.90 -19.71
N PHE A 124 -0.07 -3.43 -19.80
CA PHE A 124 -0.50 -4.53 -18.94
C PHE A 124 0.39 -5.77 -19.09
N GLU A 125 0.71 -6.17 -20.32
CA GLU A 125 1.56 -7.33 -20.59
C GLU A 125 2.98 -7.20 -20.02
N LYS A 126 3.54 -6.00 -20.01
CA LYS A 126 4.89 -5.75 -19.50
C LYS A 126 4.94 -5.50 -18.00
N THR A 127 3.95 -4.81 -17.46
CA THR A 127 3.99 -4.30 -16.07
C THR A 127 3.08 -5.06 -15.10
N GLY A 128 2.10 -5.81 -15.59
CA GLY A 128 1.05 -6.43 -14.77
C GLY A 128 0.04 -5.42 -14.18
N LEU A 129 0.10 -4.14 -14.61
CA LEU A 129 -0.70 -3.06 -14.07
C LEU A 129 -1.78 -2.61 -15.06
N LYS A 130 -2.92 -2.18 -14.54
CA LYS A 130 -3.93 -1.47 -15.33
C LYS A 130 -3.44 -0.07 -15.70
N LEU A 131 -3.89 0.46 -16.84
CA LEU A 131 -3.61 1.84 -17.23
C LEU A 131 -4.45 2.79 -16.39
N ASP A 132 -3.87 3.35 -15.36
CA ASP A 132 -4.53 4.23 -14.40
C ASP A 132 -3.61 5.34 -13.88
N ALA A 133 -4.18 6.49 -13.53
CA ALA A 133 -3.49 7.63 -12.90
C ALA A 133 -2.88 7.31 -11.52
N TYR A 134 -3.20 6.17 -10.96
CA TYR A 134 -2.65 5.64 -9.71
C TYR A 134 -1.12 5.52 -9.77
N PHE A 135 -0.58 5.02 -10.87
CA PHE A 135 0.84 4.68 -11.03
C PHE A 135 1.74 5.87 -11.39
N SER A 136 3.07 5.73 -11.20
CA SER A 136 4.01 6.86 -11.29
C SER A 136 4.22 7.40 -12.71
N ALA A 137 4.17 6.55 -13.74
CA ALA A 137 4.59 6.89 -15.11
C ALA A 137 3.91 8.14 -15.67
N THR A 138 2.58 8.23 -15.55
CA THR A 138 1.82 9.39 -16.05
C THR A 138 2.07 10.65 -15.24
N LYS A 139 2.41 10.53 -13.94
CA LYS A 139 2.79 11.65 -13.08
C LYS A 139 4.16 12.22 -13.46
N ILE A 140 5.13 11.34 -13.78
CA ILE A 140 6.44 11.76 -14.31
C ILE A 140 6.23 12.52 -15.61
N LYS A 141 5.48 11.94 -16.55
CA LYS A 141 5.16 12.60 -17.83
C LYS A 141 4.52 13.96 -17.59
N TRP A 142 3.55 14.05 -16.69
CA TRP A 142 2.87 15.31 -16.38
C TRP A 142 3.85 16.38 -15.87
N ILE A 143 4.76 16.05 -14.93
CA ILE A 143 5.75 17.00 -14.43
C ILE A 143 6.67 17.46 -15.56
N LEU A 144 7.17 16.53 -16.39
CA LEU A 144 8.05 16.87 -17.50
C LEU A 144 7.39 17.74 -18.57
N ASP A 145 6.07 17.64 -18.74
CA ASP A 145 5.30 18.42 -19.72
C ASP A 145 4.87 19.79 -19.18
N ASN A 146 4.64 19.92 -17.87
CA ASN A 146 4.05 21.11 -17.27
C ASN A 146 5.05 22.04 -16.54
N ILE A 147 6.25 21.55 -16.22
CA ILE A 147 7.29 22.37 -15.61
C ILE A 147 8.27 22.84 -16.68
N GLU A 148 8.41 24.15 -16.80
CA GLU A 148 9.23 24.79 -17.83
C GLU A 148 10.67 24.24 -17.83
N GLY A 149 11.11 23.79 -19.00
CA GLY A 149 12.46 23.24 -19.21
C GLY A 149 12.72 21.87 -18.58
N ALA A 150 11.79 21.28 -17.81
CA ALA A 150 12.03 20.03 -17.08
C ALA A 150 12.42 18.87 -18.01
N ARG A 151 11.73 18.69 -19.14
CA ARG A 151 12.03 17.61 -20.08
C ARG A 151 13.42 17.72 -20.68
N GLN A 152 13.85 18.93 -21.08
CA GLN A 152 15.19 19.18 -21.60
C GLN A 152 16.26 18.93 -20.53
N ARG A 153 16.02 19.36 -19.30
CA ARG A 153 16.91 19.12 -18.16
C ARG A 153 17.03 17.62 -17.85
N ALA A 154 15.90 16.89 -17.89
CA ALA A 154 15.92 15.43 -17.71
C ALA A 154 16.72 14.74 -18.81
N LYS A 155 16.58 15.14 -20.08
CA LYS A 155 17.37 14.62 -21.23
C LYS A 155 18.89 14.90 -21.09
N ARG A 156 19.27 15.98 -20.41
CA ARG A 156 20.68 16.29 -20.08
C ARG A 156 21.20 15.57 -18.83
N GLY A 157 20.35 14.79 -18.13
CA GLY A 157 20.72 14.07 -16.91
C GLY A 157 20.84 14.95 -15.67
N GLU A 158 20.22 16.14 -15.67
CA GLU A 158 20.22 17.09 -14.55
C GLU A 158 19.14 16.80 -13.49
N LEU A 159 18.14 15.99 -13.84
CA LEU A 159 17.03 15.63 -12.98
C LEU A 159 17.05 14.14 -12.65
N LEU A 160 16.63 13.83 -11.42
CA LEU A 160 16.41 12.47 -10.94
C LEU A 160 14.95 12.29 -10.58
N PHE A 161 14.46 11.08 -10.77
CA PHE A 161 13.15 10.62 -10.34
C PHE A 161 13.31 9.60 -9.20
N GLY A 162 12.36 9.56 -8.30
CA GLY A 162 12.17 8.49 -7.35
C GLY A 162 10.76 8.43 -6.82
N THR A 163 10.40 7.26 -6.33
CA THR A 163 9.33 7.08 -5.37
C THR A 163 9.83 7.51 -3.99
N VAL A 164 8.97 7.45 -2.97
CA VAL A 164 9.30 8.00 -1.65
C VAL A 164 10.50 7.30 -1.00
N ASP A 165 10.65 6.00 -1.20
CA ASP A 165 11.84 5.22 -0.78
C ASP A 165 13.13 5.80 -1.33
N THR A 166 13.20 6.00 -2.64
CA THR A 166 14.36 6.59 -3.32
C THR A 166 14.70 7.96 -2.74
N TRP A 167 13.68 8.79 -2.49
CA TRP A 167 13.83 10.12 -1.89
C TRP A 167 14.40 10.05 -0.48
N ILE A 168 13.95 9.12 0.35
CA ILE A 168 14.45 8.92 1.70
C ILE A 168 15.90 8.42 1.67
N VAL A 169 16.22 7.41 0.84
CA VAL A 169 17.59 6.90 0.67
C VAL A 169 18.53 8.00 0.19
N TRP A 170 18.11 8.77 -0.82
CA TRP A 170 18.88 9.91 -1.34
C TRP A 170 19.26 10.90 -0.24
N ASN A 171 18.29 11.28 0.60
CA ASN A 171 18.53 12.24 1.69
C ASN A 171 19.34 11.62 2.84
N LEU A 172 19.09 10.36 3.24
CA LEU A 172 19.87 9.68 4.28
C LEU A 172 21.34 9.54 3.89
N THR A 173 21.63 9.36 2.61
CA THR A 173 23.00 9.21 2.07
C THR A 173 23.59 10.51 1.57
N ARG A 174 22.86 11.61 1.70
CA ARG A 174 23.27 12.94 1.21
C ARG A 174 23.66 12.93 -0.27
N GLY A 175 22.80 12.32 -1.09
CA GLY A 175 22.93 12.30 -2.54
C GLY A 175 23.92 11.26 -3.11
N LYS A 176 24.42 10.34 -2.29
CA LYS A 176 25.41 9.34 -2.74
C LYS A 176 24.76 8.10 -3.37
N VAL A 177 23.51 7.78 -3.00
CA VAL A 177 22.81 6.57 -3.43
C VAL A 177 21.47 6.94 -4.06
N HIS A 178 21.23 6.48 -5.30
CA HIS A 178 20.01 6.67 -6.07
C HIS A 178 19.48 5.30 -6.51
N ILE A 179 18.72 4.66 -5.64
CA ILE A 179 18.15 3.32 -5.83
C ILE A 179 16.67 3.27 -5.52
N THR A 180 16.02 2.26 -6.03
CA THR A 180 14.72 1.74 -5.57
C THR A 180 14.79 0.22 -5.52
N ASP A 181 13.77 -0.44 -4.95
CA ASP A 181 13.69 -1.88 -4.96
C ASP A 181 12.71 -2.39 -6.05
N TYR A 182 12.72 -3.71 -6.26
CA TYR A 182 11.80 -4.36 -7.21
C TYR A 182 10.34 -4.09 -6.90
N SER A 183 9.95 -4.06 -5.62
CA SER A 183 8.56 -3.87 -5.23
C SER A 183 8.06 -2.46 -5.61
N ASN A 184 8.80 -1.41 -5.29
CA ASN A 184 8.49 -0.04 -5.68
C ASN A 184 8.61 0.17 -7.20
N ALA A 185 9.65 -0.35 -7.85
CA ALA A 185 9.81 -0.27 -9.30
C ALA A 185 8.60 -0.86 -10.03
N SER A 186 8.09 -2.02 -9.59
CA SER A 186 6.92 -2.69 -10.18
C SER A 186 5.63 -1.85 -10.10
N ARG A 187 5.59 -0.81 -9.24
CA ARG A 187 4.43 0.08 -9.09
C ARG A 187 4.52 1.35 -9.94
N THR A 188 5.60 1.54 -10.68
CA THR A 188 5.80 2.77 -11.48
C THR A 188 5.07 2.78 -12.81
N MET A 189 4.63 1.63 -13.32
CA MET A 189 4.16 1.42 -14.70
C MET A 189 5.24 1.70 -15.77
N LEU A 190 6.52 1.69 -15.35
CA LEU A 190 7.70 1.81 -16.23
C LEU A 190 8.58 0.56 -16.20
N PHE A 191 8.34 -0.32 -15.23
CA PHE A 191 9.16 -1.49 -14.96
C PHE A 191 8.54 -2.75 -15.56
N ASN A 192 9.32 -3.47 -16.36
CA ASN A 192 8.91 -4.73 -16.95
C ASN A 192 9.13 -5.86 -15.93
N ILE A 193 8.04 -6.39 -15.37
CA ILE A 193 8.10 -7.43 -14.35
C ILE A 193 8.54 -8.80 -14.90
N ASN A 194 8.54 -9.00 -16.24
CA ASN A 194 9.00 -10.24 -16.85
C ASN A 194 10.52 -10.25 -17.05
N THR A 195 11.12 -9.09 -17.33
CA THR A 195 12.58 -8.95 -17.55
C THR A 195 13.31 -8.34 -16.36
N LEU A 196 12.59 -7.84 -15.37
CA LEU A 196 13.08 -7.17 -14.16
C LEU A 196 13.97 -5.95 -14.49
N GLN A 197 13.54 -5.16 -15.47
CA GLN A 197 14.24 -3.95 -15.92
C GLN A 197 13.25 -2.82 -16.26
N TRP A 198 13.74 -1.58 -16.29
CA TRP A 198 13.01 -0.47 -16.87
C TRP A 198 12.72 -0.75 -18.35
N ASP A 199 11.45 -0.60 -18.76
CA ASP A 199 11.01 -0.98 -20.10
C ASP A 199 11.23 0.16 -21.12
N GLU A 200 12.13 -0.09 -22.09
CA GLU A 200 12.53 0.89 -23.10
C GLU A 200 11.37 1.34 -24.00
N ASP A 201 10.40 0.45 -24.30
CA ASP A 201 9.28 0.82 -25.17
C ASP A 201 8.33 1.76 -24.42
N ILE A 202 8.03 1.47 -23.15
CA ILE A 202 7.19 2.33 -22.32
C ILE A 202 7.85 3.68 -22.09
N LEU A 203 9.17 3.70 -21.80
CA LEU A 203 9.93 4.94 -21.66
C LEU A 203 9.87 5.80 -22.94
N LYS A 204 9.97 5.16 -24.12
CA LYS A 204 9.87 5.84 -25.40
C LYS A 204 8.46 6.38 -25.66
N ILE A 205 7.41 5.60 -25.39
CA ILE A 205 6.00 6.01 -25.54
C ILE A 205 5.70 7.27 -24.72
N LEU A 206 6.24 7.33 -23.49
CA LEU A 206 6.00 8.43 -22.55
C LEU A 206 7.04 9.57 -22.66
N ASP A 207 8.07 9.40 -23.51
CA ASP A 207 9.24 10.31 -23.64
C ASP A 207 9.89 10.60 -22.28
N ILE A 208 10.13 9.54 -21.48
CA ILE A 208 10.79 9.62 -20.18
C ILE A 208 12.25 9.19 -20.33
N PRO A 209 13.24 10.07 -20.05
CA PRO A 209 14.65 9.71 -20.14
C PRO A 209 15.05 8.67 -19.09
N LYS A 210 15.64 7.56 -19.51
CA LYS A 210 16.13 6.49 -18.62
C LYS A 210 17.16 7.00 -17.61
N SER A 211 17.94 8.01 -17.97
CA SER A 211 18.99 8.59 -17.12
C SER A 211 18.49 9.21 -15.81
N MET A 212 17.19 9.48 -15.70
CA MET A 212 16.59 10.01 -14.47
C MET A 212 16.10 8.92 -13.51
N LEU A 213 16.06 7.65 -13.95
CA LEU A 213 15.51 6.55 -13.17
C LEU A 213 16.56 5.97 -12.20
N PRO A 214 16.14 5.54 -10.98
CA PRO A 214 17.03 4.91 -10.02
C PRO A 214 17.50 3.52 -10.48
N GLU A 215 18.62 3.05 -9.94
CA GLU A 215 19.02 1.66 -10.05
C GLU A 215 18.06 0.79 -9.25
N VAL A 216 17.60 -0.34 -9.83
CA VAL A 216 16.69 -1.27 -9.16
C VAL A 216 17.52 -2.36 -8.47
N LYS A 217 17.22 -2.58 -7.20
CA LYS A 217 17.95 -3.50 -6.30
C LYS A 217 17.02 -4.53 -5.67
N ASP A 218 17.62 -5.55 -5.05
CA ASP A 218 16.89 -6.44 -4.16
C ASP A 218 16.25 -5.65 -3.00
N SER A 219 15.17 -6.16 -2.43
CA SER A 219 14.49 -5.51 -1.28
C SER A 219 15.27 -5.67 0.03
N SER A 220 16.28 -6.58 0.06
CA SER A 220 17.12 -6.88 1.22
C SER A 220 18.58 -6.99 0.78
N GLU A 221 19.28 -5.87 0.79
CA GLU A 221 20.74 -5.78 0.59
C GLU A 221 21.26 -4.46 1.20
N ILE A 222 22.57 -4.36 1.44
CA ILE A 222 23.17 -3.10 1.92
C ILE A 222 23.38 -2.16 0.72
N TYR A 223 22.55 -1.11 0.63
CA TYR A 223 22.63 -0.12 -0.48
C TYR A 223 23.66 0.97 -0.21
N GLY A 224 23.98 1.21 1.06
CA GLY A 224 24.90 2.23 1.50
C GLY A 224 24.74 2.51 2.98
N TYR A 225 25.30 3.61 3.42
CA TYR A 225 25.31 4.01 4.82
C TYR A 225 24.76 5.44 4.98
N THR A 226 24.15 5.71 6.13
CA THR A 226 23.71 7.06 6.44
C THR A 226 24.91 8.02 6.47
N ASP A 227 24.66 9.27 6.06
CA ASP A 227 25.65 10.31 6.20
C ASP A 227 25.92 10.60 7.69
N GLU A 228 27.17 10.91 8.02
CA GLU A 228 27.63 11.12 9.40
C GLU A 228 26.88 12.23 10.16
N TYR A 229 26.36 13.24 9.44
CA TYR A 229 25.62 14.33 10.07
C TYR A 229 24.20 13.94 10.49
N THR A 230 23.63 12.89 9.91
CA THR A 230 22.25 12.47 10.17
C THR A 230 22.09 11.92 11.59
N PHE A 231 23.05 11.12 12.05
CA PHE A 231 23.03 10.44 13.34
C PHE A 231 24.27 10.72 14.21
N GLY A 232 24.76 11.96 14.23
CA GLY A 232 25.83 12.38 15.14
C GLY A 232 27.16 11.62 14.98
N GLY A 233 27.54 11.30 13.74
CA GLY A 233 28.79 10.60 13.40
C GLY A 233 28.62 9.11 13.13
N ALA A 234 27.47 8.51 13.42
CA ALA A 234 27.23 7.09 13.15
C ALA A 234 26.85 6.87 11.68
N GLN A 235 27.51 5.90 11.05
CA GLN A 235 27.17 5.41 9.71
C GLN A 235 26.39 4.11 9.85
N ILE A 236 25.06 4.20 9.76
CA ILE A 236 24.17 3.06 9.91
C ILE A 236 23.88 2.48 8.51
N PRO A 237 23.99 1.16 8.27
CA PRO A 237 23.67 0.57 6.98
C PRO A 237 22.17 0.72 6.68
N ILE A 238 21.84 1.17 5.46
CA ILE A 238 20.50 1.15 4.90
C ILE A 238 20.41 -0.15 4.12
N SER A 239 19.59 -1.11 4.61
CA SER A 239 19.66 -2.48 4.13
C SER A 239 18.32 -3.13 3.81
N ALA A 240 17.24 -2.38 3.84
CA ALA A 240 15.97 -2.77 3.22
C ALA A 240 15.25 -1.57 2.64
N VAL A 241 14.66 -1.78 1.47
CA VAL A 241 13.71 -0.87 0.82
C VAL A 241 12.58 -1.71 0.26
N ILE A 242 11.32 -1.36 0.58
CA ILE A 242 10.17 -2.14 0.13
C ILE A 242 8.87 -1.29 0.21
N GLY A 243 7.97 -1.44 -0.76
CA GLY A 243 6.65 -0.81 -0.71
C GLY A 243 5.81 -1.28 0.48
N ASP A 244 4.95 -0.42 1.01
CA ASP A 244 4.20 -0.64 2.26
C ASP A 244 3.37 -1.93 2.27
N GLN A 245 2.67 -2.23 1.20
CA GLN A 245 1.82 -3.41 1.13
C GLN A 245 2.61 -4.71 0.99
N GLN A 246 3.71 -4.67 0.25
CA GLN A 246 4.66 -5.78 0.14
C GLN A 246 5.39 -6.00 1.47
N SER A 247 5.77 -4.92 2.14
CA SER A 247 6.35 -4.97 3.48
C SER A 247 5.40 -5.63 4.48
N ALA A 248 4.11 -5.26 4.46
CA ALA A 248 3.12 -5.91 5.31
C ALA A 248 2.96 -7.40 4.99
N LEU A 249 3.01 -7.80 3.72
CA LEU A 249 3.00 -9.21 3.32
C LEU A 249 4.19 -9.98 3.91
N PHE A 250 5.39 -9.37 3.86
CA PHE A 250 6.60 -9.94 4.44
C PHE A 250 6.53 -9.97 5.99
N GLY A 251 6.06 -8.89 6.62
CA GLY A 251 5.89 -8.78 8.07
C GLY A 251 4.84 -9.73 8.63
N GLN A 252 3.84 -10.08 7.83
CA GLN A 252 2.88 -11.16 8.11
C GLN A 252 3.46 -12.56 7.88
N THR A 253 4.75 -12.66 7.53
CA THR A 253 5.40 -13.95 7.22
C THR A 253 4.67 -14.78 6.15
N CYS A 254 4.13 -14.12 5.13
CA CYS A 254 3.50 -14.79 3.98
C CYS A 254 4.57 -15.20 2.97
N PHE A 255 5.50 -16.05 3.37
CA PHE A 255 6.67 -16.42 2.57
C PHE A 255 6.38 -17.52 1.55
N GLU A 256 5.36 -18.32 1.80
CA GLU A 256 5.00 -19.43 0.93
C GLU A 256 3.92 -19.02 -0.11
N LYS A 257 3.94 -19.70 -1.23
CA LYS A 257 2.89 -19.55 -2.26
C LYS A 257 1.51 -19.83 -1.67
N ALA A 258 0.52 -19.00 -2.01
CA ALA A 258 -0.85 -19.04 -1.51
C ALA A 258 -1.07 -18.43 -0.11
N GLU A 259 -0.04 -17.98 0.57
CA GLU A 259 -0.23 -17.18 1.78
C GLU A 259 -0.66 -15.76 1.42
N ALA A 260 -1.64 -15.24 2.16
CA ALA A 260 -2.28 -13.96 1.85
C ALA A 260 -2.50 -13.11 3.10
N LYS A 261 -2.52 -11.79 2.87
CA LYS A 261 -2.86 -10.81 3.91
C LYS A 261 -3.83 -9.76 3.41
N ILE A 262 -4.58 -9.15 4.32
CA ILE A 262 -5.30 -7.88 4.11
C ILE A 262 -4.81 -6.87 5.14
N THR A 263 -4.45 -5.68 4.65
CA THR A 263 -4.24 -4.50 5.50
C THR A 263 -5.47 -3.60 5.45
N TYR A 264 -6.11 -3.36 6.58
CA TYR A 264 -7.26 -2.47 6.73
C TYR A 264 -6.82 -1.08 7.20
N GLY A 265 -6.61 -0.19 6.26
CA GLY A 265 -6.34 1.23 6.49
C GLY A 265 -7.52 2.11 6.08
N THR A 266 -7.26 3.26 5.48
CA THR A 266 -8.25 4.13 4.80
C THR A 266 -9.02 3.34 3.73
N GLY A 267 -8.28 2.64 2.86
CA GLY A 267 -8.76 1.54 2.02
C GLY A 267 -8.36 0.18 2.61
N ALA A 268 -8.54 -0.89 1.83
CA ALA A 268 -8.02 -2.20 2.17
C ALA A 268 -7.25 -2.79 0.98
N PHE A 269 -6.14 -3.46 1.28
CA PHE A 269 -5.25 -4.03 0.27
C PHE A 269 -5.01 -5.50 0.57
N LEU A 270 -5.55 -6.36 -0.30
CA LEU A 270 -5.33 -7.79 -0.25
C LEU A 270 -4.15 -8.14 -1.16
N LEU A 271 -3.13 -8.80 -0.61
CA LEU A 271 -2.03 -9.36 -1.37
C LEU A 271 -1.90 -10.86 -1.09
N MET A 272 -1.66 -11.63 -2.15
CA MET A 272 -1.32 -13.04 -2.06
C MET A 272 0.02 -13.31 -2.74
N ASN A 273 0.92 -14.00 -2.05
CA ASN A 273 2.16 -14.54 -2.61
C ASN A 273 1.83 -15.60 -3.66
N ILE A 274 2.29 -15.40 -4.90
CA ILE A 274 2.07 -16.34 -6.02
C ILE A 274 3.34 -17.09 -6.41
N GLY A 275 4.44 -16.92 -5.67
CA GLY A 275 5.73 -17.56 -5.92
C GLY A 275 6.58 -16.83 -6.95
N GLU A 276 7.46 -17.54 -7.62
CA GLU A 276 8.46 -16.99 -8.53
C GLU A 276 7.96 -16.81 -9.98
N ASP A 277 6.77 -17.31 -10.29
CA ASP A 277 6.19 -17.21 -11.63
C ASP A 277 5.27 -16.00 -11.77
N VAL A 278 5.40 -15.27 -12.88
CA VAL A 278 4.50 -14.15 -13.21
C VAL A 278 3.13 -14.70 -13.60
N LEU A 279 2.10 -14.35 -12.88
CA LEU A 279 0.71 -14.63 -13.23
C LEU A 279 -0.03 -13.32 -13.46
N LYS A 280 -0.61 -13.14 -14.63
CA LYS A 280 -1.41 -11.96 -14.96
C LYS A 280 -2.89 -12.26 -14.71
N SER A 281 -3.50 -11.38 -13.92
CA SER A 281 -4.91 -11.51 -13.59
C SER A 281 -5.81 -11.28 -14.82
N LYS A 282 -6.81 -12.13 -14.97
CA LYS A 282 -7.91 -11.96 -15.94
C LYS A 282 -9.13 -11.28 -15.31
N ASN A 283 -9.16 -11.19 -13.99
CA ASN A 283 -10.28 -10.73 -13.19
C ASN A 283 -10.03 -9.32 -12.56
N GLY A 284 -9.15 -8.50 -13.17
CA GLY A 284 -8.97 -7.11 -12.76
C GLY A 284 -8.04 -6.90 -11.56
N LEU A 285 -7.27 -7.89 -11.14
CA LEU A 285 -6.25 -7.71 -10.12
C LEU A 285 -4.95 -7.19 -10.72
N LEU A 286 -4.06 -6.70 -9.87
CA LEU A 286 -2.74 -6.25 -10.27
C LEU A 286 -1.71 -7.35 -9.98
N THR A 287 -0.76 -7.55 -10.92
CA THR A 287 0.42 -8.36 -10.66
C THR A 287 1.57 -7.44 -10.30
N THR A 288 2.22 -7.69 -9.19
CA THR A 288 3.31 -6.86 -8.67
C THR A 288 4.46 -7.73 -8.17
N VAL A 289 5.65 -7.17 -8.06
CA VAL A 289 6.74 -7.84 -7.35
C VAL A 289 6.49 -7.70 -5.84
N ALA A 290 6.52 -8.80 -5.12
CA ALA A 290 6.41 -8.81 -3.67
C ALA A 290 7.73 -8.39 -3.02
N TRP A 291 8.83 -9.01 -3.38
CA TRP A 291 10.21 -8.69 -2.96
C TRP A 291 11.25 -9.37 -3.85
N GLY A 292 12.46 -8.85 -3.80
CA GLY A 292 13.67 -9.52 -4.29
C GLY A 292 14.64 -9.77 -3.13
N ILE A 293 15.19 -10.98 -3.04
CA ILE A 293 16.18 -11.36 -2.03
C ILE A 293 17.20 -12.32 -2.66
N ASN A 294 18.50 -11.99 -2.57
CA ASN A 294 19.58 -12.80 -3.13
C ASN A 294 19.40 -13.12 -4.64
N GLY A 295 18.89 -12.15 -5.40
CA GLY A 295 18.64 -12.29 -6.85
C GLY A 295 17.42 -13.14 -7.22
N LYS A 296 16.63 -13.57 -6.25
CA LYS A 296 15.34 -14.26 -6.46
C LYS A 296 14.18 -13.32 -6.21
N VAL A 297 13.24 -13.29 -7.14
CA VAL A 297 12.06 -12.42 -7.08
C VAL A 297 10.82 -13.25 -6.79
N THR A 298 10.03 -12.78 -5.83
CA THR A 298 8.70 -13.31 -5.52
C THR A 298 7.64 -12.33 -6.01
N TYR A 299 6.57 -12.84 -6.62
CA TYR A 299 5.46 -12.06 -7.13
C TYR A 299 4.24 -12.15 -6.20
N ALA A 300 3.35 -11.15 -6.32
CA ALA A 300 2.07 -11.16 -5.64
C ALA A 300 0.95 -10.70 -6.58
N LEU A 301 -0.26 -11.24 -6.36
CA LEU A 301 -1.50 -10.63 -6.84
C LEU A 301 -2.00 -9.63 -5.80
N GLU A 302 -2.44 -8.48 -6.26
CA GLU A 302 -2.98 -7.41 -5.41
C GLU A 302 -4.38 -6.99 -5.86
N GLY A 303 -5.30 -6.92 -4.90
CA GLY A 303 -6.59 -6.27 -5.06
C GLY A 303 -6.69 -5.06 -4.13
N SER A 304 -7.01 -3.91 -4.72
CA SER A 304 -7.10 -2.62 -4.01
C SER A 304 -8.56 -2.23 -3.82
N ILE A 305 -8.97 -2.03 -2.58
CA ILE A 305 -10.29 -1.56 -2.15
C ILE A 305 -10.10 -0.13 -1.64
N PHE A 306 -10.72 0.85 -2.31
CA PHE A 306 -10.42 2.26 -2.05
C PHE A 306 -11.00 2.77 -0.72
N ILE A 307 -12.15 2.24 -0.30
CA ILE A 307 -12.86 2.69 0.90
C ILE A 307 -13.08 1.51 1.86
N ALA A 308 -12.37 1.56 2.98
CA ALA A 308 -12.55 0.65 4.12
C ALA A 308 -12.73 1.47 5.42
N GLY A 309 -11.68 1.74 6.17
CA GLY A 309 -11.73 2.57 7.37
C GLY A 309 -12.27 3.98 7.12
N ALA A 310 -12.04 4.53 5.91
CA ALA A 310 -12.60 5.82 5.50
C ALA A 310 -14.14 5.84 5.55
N GLY A 311 -14.80 4.71 5.29
CA GLY A 311 -16.25 4.62 5.41
C GLY A 311 -16.74 4.82 6.85
N ILE A 312 -16.03 4.27 7.82
CA ILE A 312 -16.34 4.47 9.26
C ILE A 312 -16.02 5.91 9.69
N GLN A 313 -14.91 6.48 9.20
CA GLN A 313 -14.58 7.89 9.44
C GLN A 313 -15.66 8.81 8.87
N TRP A 314 -16.16 8.56 7.66
CA TRP A 314 -17.26 9.30 7.06
C TRP A 314 -18.56 9.23 7.90
N LEU A 315 -18.91 8.06 8.45
CA LEU A 315 -20.04 7.93 9.36
C LEU A 315 -19.85 8.76 10.65
N ARG A 316 -18.61 8.91 11.12
CA ARG A 316 -18.25 9.71 12.29
C ARG A 316 -18.26 11.20 11.99
N ASP A 317 -17.52 11.63 10.99
CA ASP A 317 -17.16 13.02 10.77
C ASP A 317 -18.26 13.79 10.02
N GLU A 318 -18.86 13.19 9.00
CA GLU A 318 -19.83 13.83 8.13
C GLU A 318 -21.28 13.52 8.57
N LEU A 319 -21.60 12.24 8.75
CA LEU A 319 -22.96 11.86 9.16
C LEU A 319 -23.19 11.92 10.67
N ARG A 320 -22.13 11.99 11.47
CA ARG A 320 -22.17 12.08 12.95
C ARG A 320 -23.00 10.96 13.61
N LEU A 321 -22.95 9.77 13.01
CA LEU A 321 -23.63 8.59 13.54
C LEU A 321 -22.81 7.89 14.63
N LEU A 322 -21.51 8.17 14.70
CA LEU A 322 -20.55 7.68 15.68
C LEU A 322 -19.82 8.86 16.32
N TYR A 323 -19.53 8.76 17.62
CA TYR A 323 -18.64 9.70 18.28
C TYR A 323 -17.17 9.35 18.07
N ASP A 324 -16.84 8.05 18.06
CA ASP A 324 -15.50 7.51 17.86
C ASP A 324 -15.59 6.25 16.99
N ALA A 325 -14.63 6.08 16.06
CA ALA A 325 -14.61 4.94 15.14
C ALA A 325 -14.48 3.58 15.87
N SER A 326 -13.83 3.55 17.04
CA SER A 326 -13.67 2.35 17.87
C SER A 326 -15.02 1.81 18.40
N LEU A 327 -16.03 2.67 18.51
CA LEU A 327 -17.36 2.28 18.95
C LEU A 327 -18.16 1.53 17.87
N SER A 328 -17.69 1.51 16.62
CA SER A 328 -18.42 0.88 15.51
C SER A 328 -18.74 -0.60 15.75
N GLU A 329 -17.84 -1.34 16.40
CA GLU A 329 -18.08 -2.73 16.81
C GLU A 329 -19.25 -2.85 17.78
N GLN A 330 -19.30 -2.00 18.80
CA GLN A 330 -20.35 -2.02 19.81
C GLN A 330 -21.72 -1.73 19.18
N TYR A 331 -21.79 -0.69 18.32
CA TYR A 331 -23.03 -0.34 17.62
C TYR A 331 -23.49 -1.44 16.68
N ALA A 332 -22.57 -2.07 15.92
CA ALA A 332 -22.92 -3.17 15.01
C ALA A 332 -23.53 -4.37 15.73
N LYS A 333 -23.12 -4.61 17.00
CA LYS A 333 -23.62 -5.71 17.83
C LYS A 333 -24.97 -5.41 18.53
N LEU A 334 -25.49 -4.18 18.46
CA LEU A 334 -26.80 -3.83 19.03
C LEU A 334 -27.98 -4.25 18.16
N VAL A 335 -27.73 -4.74 16.95
CA VAL A 335 -28.73 -5.26 16.01
C VAL A 335 -28.29 -6.63 15.51
N ASP A 336 -29.25 -7.51 15.23
CA ASP A 336 -28.98 -8.89 14.82
C ASP A 336 -28.44 -8.97 13.39
N ASP A 337 -28.93 -8.07 12.51
CA ASP A 337 -28.49 -7.94 11.12
C ASP A 337 -28.61 -6.49 10.62
N THR A 338 -28.50 -6.26 9.31
CA THR A 338 -28.64 -4.93 8.70
C THR A 338 -30.07 -4.57 8.31
N ASP A 339 -31.05 -5.42 8.61
CA ASP A 339 -32.46 -5.30 8.16
C ASP A 339 -32.56 -5.05 6.64
N GLY A 340 -31.68 -5.74 5.86
CA GLY A 340 -31.63 -5.62 4.40
C GLY A 340 -30.93 -4.38 3.87
N VAL A 341 -30.29 -3.58 4.72
CA VAL A 341 -29.50 -2.42 4.31
C VAL A 341 -28.16 -2.87 3.76
N TYR A 342 -27.78 -2.35 2.58
CA TYR A 342 -26.48 -2.49 1.95
C TYR A 342 -25.91 -1.10 1.63
N ILE A 343 -24.62 -0.91 1.93
CA ILE A 343 -23.88 0.31 1.59
C ILE A 343 -22.80 -0.07 0.58
N VAL A 344 -22.77 0.60 -0.56
CA VAL A 344 -21.66 0.53 -1.52
C VAL A 344 -20.86 1.82 -1.38
N PRO A 345 -19.67 1.80 -0.76
CA PRO A 345 -18.94 3.00 -0.43
C PRO A 345 -18.05 3.49 -1.59
N ALA A 346 -18.61 3.64 -2.78
CA ALA A 346 -17.89 4.09 -3.98
C ALA A 346 -17.67 5.61 -3.97
N PHE A 347 -17.05 6.17 -2.90
CA PHE A 347 -16.86 7.63 -2.75
C PHE A 347 -15.87 8.21 -3.77
N THR A 348 -14.96 7.39 -4.28
CA THR A 348 -13.96 7.72 -5.30
C THR A 348 -13.98 6.72 -6.46
N GLY A 349 -15.17 6.18 -6.78
CA GLY A 349 -15.33 5.04 -7.66
C GLY A 349 -15.09 3.71 -6.94
N LEU A 350 -15.11 2.62 -7.70
CA LEU A 350 -14.80 1.26 -7.26
C LEU A 350 -13.42 0.82 -7.75
N GLY A 351 -12.61 0.27 -6.87
CA GLY A 351 -11.34 -0.37 -7.18
C GLY A 351 -11.51 -1.79 -7.74
N ALA A 352 -10.53 -2.66 -7.46
CA ALA A 352 -10.60 -4.06 -7.88
C ALA A 352 -11.84 -4.78 -7.31
N PRO A 353 -12.46 -5.67 -8.08
CA PRO A 353 -12.14 -6.03 -9.45
C PRO A 353 -12.82 -5.15 -10.51
N TYR A 354 -13.63 -4.20 -10.11
CA TYR A 354 -14.57 -3.47 -10.95
C TYR A 354 -13.92 -2.37 -11.80
N TRP A 355 -12.98 -1.62 -11.23
CA TRP A 355 -12.28 -0.47 -11.85
C TRP A 355 -13.24 0.55 -12.48
N ASP A 356 -14.37 0.80 -11.82
CA ASP A 356 -15.38 1.77 -12.26
C ASP A 356 -15.17 3.11 -11.52
N MET A 357 -14.63 4.07 -12.23
CA MET A 357 -14.39 5.43 -11.73
C MET A 357 -15.65 6.29 -11.70
N ASN A 358 -16.70 5.90 -12.43
CA ASN A 358 -17.96 6.62 -12.52
C ASN A 358 -18.98 6.13 -11.48
N ALA A 359 -18.69 5.02 -10.80
CA ALA A 359 -19.52 4.53 -9.70
C ALA A 359 -19.57 5.54 -8.55
N LYS A 360 -20.74 5.68 -7.93
CA LYS A 360 -20.95 6.53 -6.73
C LYS A 360 -21.43 5.72 -5.54
N GLY A 361 -21.11 6.23 -4.34
CA GLY A 361 -21.56 5.65 -3.09
C GLY A 361 -23.09 5.65 -3.00
N ALA A 362 -23.67 4.54 -2.53
CA ALA A 362 -25.12 4.41 -2.40
C ALA A 362 -25.52 3.57 -1.18
N ILE A 363 -26.70 3.85 -0.64
CA ILE A 363 -27.34 3.09 0.43
C ILE A 363 -28.64 2.50 -0.10
N PHE A 364 -28.80 1.20 0.00
CA PHE A 364 -29.98 0.48 -0.46
C PHE A 364 -30.69 -0.22 0.70
N GLY A 365 -31.99 -0.47 0.57
CA GLY A 365 -32.75 -1.27 1.51
C GLY A 365 -33.28 -0.48 2.73
N LEU A 366 -33.26 0.85 2.70
CA LEU A 366 -33.82 1.67 3.78
C LEU A 366 -35.32 1.48 3.95
N THR A 367 -35.75 1.33 5.19
CA THR A 367 -37.16 1.31 5.61
C THR A 367 -37.37 2.33 6.73
N ARG A 368 -38.62 2.58 7.11
CA ARG A 368 -38.92 3.45 8.26
C ARG A 368 -38.37 2.90 9.59
N GLY A 369 -38.11 1.60 9.66
CA GLY A 369 -37.55 0.93 10.84
C GLY A 369 -36.02 0.97 10.90
N THR A 370 -35.34 1.42 9.83
CA THR A 370 -33.87 1.46 9.78
C THR A 370 -33.33 2.41 10.84
N LYS A 371 -32.42 1.92 11.67
CA LYS A 371 -31.73 2.65 12.72
C LYS A 371 -30.29 2.94 12.34
N ARG A 372 -29.64 3.86 13.06
CA ARG A 372 -28.21 4.17 12.86
C ARG A 372 -27.32 2.93 13.03
N GLU A 373 -27.68 2.02 13.93
CA GLU A 373 -26.96 0.78 14.20
C GLU A 373 -26.94 -0.11 12.94
N HIS A 374 -28.05 -0.17 12.19
CA HIS A 374 -28.11 -0.89 10.90
C HIS A 374 -27.17 -0.25 9.85
N ILE A 375 -27.08 1.08 9.80
CA ILE A 375 -26.19 1.82 8.90
C ILE A 375 -24.73 1.55 9.25
N ILE A 376 -24.37 1.64 10.55
CA ILE A 376 -22.99 1.38 11.01
C ILE A 376 -22.59 -0.05 10.71
N ARG A 377 -23.45 -1.02 11.00
CA ARG A 377 -23.23 -2.43 10.70
C ARG A 377 -23.09 -2.67 9.19
N ALA A 378 -23.96 -2.10 8.37
CA ALA A 378 -23.92 -2.23 6.92
C ALA A 378 -22.61 -1.66 6.33
N MET A 379 -22.05 -0.60 6.91
CA MET A 379 -20.73 -0.07 6.51
C MET A 379 -19.62 -1.05 6.86
N LEU A 380 -19.60 -1.66 8.04
CA LEU A 380 -18.63 -2.70 8.40
C LEU A 380 -18.77 -3.94 7.51
N GLU A 381 -20.01 -4.39 7.27
CA GLU A 381 -20.28 -5.52 6.37
C GLU A 381 -19.83 -5.21 4.93
N SER A 382 -19.94 -3.96 4.46
CA SER A 382 -19.51 -3.55 3.12
C SER A 382 -18.00 -3.72 2.89
N ILE A 383 -17.20 -3.49 3.93
CA ILE A 383 -15.74 -3.70 3.87
C ILE A 383 -15.46 -5.18 3.60
N ALA A 384 -16.11 -6.07 4.34
CA ALA A 384 -15.95 -7.51 4.17
C ALA A 384 -16.43 -8.00 2.80
N TYR A 385 -17.56 -7.50 2.31
CA TYR A 385 -18.06 -7.87 0.98
C TYR A 385 -17.10 -7.49 -0.15
N GLN A 386 -16.53 -6.28 -0.12
CA GLN A 386 -15.53 -5.87 -1.10
C GLN A 386 -14.30 -6.79 -1.07
N CYS A 387 -13.86 -7.20 0.13
CA CYS A 387 -12.76 -8.16 0.28
C CYS A 387 -13.12 -9.53 -0.33
N VAL A 388 -14.37 -9.99 -0.20
CA VAL A 388 -14.84 -11.25 -0.83
C VAL A 388 -14.75 -11.17 -2.36
N ASP A 389 -15.12 -10.03 -2.95
CA ASP A 389 -15.05 -9.87 -4.40
C ASP A 389 -13.60 -10.00 -4.90
N VAL A 390 -12.65 -9.36 -4.22
CA VAL A 390 -11.21 -9.47 -4.54
C VAL A 390 -10.69 -10.89 -4.30
N PHE A 391 -11.07 -11.49 -3.16
CA PHE A 391 -10.63 -12.83 -2.78
C PHE A 391 -11.06 -13.88 -3.80
N ASN A 392 -12.32 -13.82 -4.26
CA ASN A 392 -12.84 -14.72 -5.29
C ASN A 392 -12.04 -14.58 -6.59
N CYS A 393 -11.69 -13.35 -7.00
CA CYS A 393 -10.89 -13.14 -8.20
C CYS A 393 -9.48 -13.75 -8.07
N ILE A 394 -8.87 -13.68 -6.88
CA ILE A 394 -7.58 -14.34 -6.64
C ILE A 394 -7.71 -15.85 -6.77
N GLU A 395 -8.74 -16.45 -6.16
CA GLU A 395 -8.95 -17.90 -6.25
C GLU A 395 -9.25 -18.35 -7.70
N GLU A 396 -10.03 -17.57 -8.46
CA GLU A 396 -10.31 -17.84 -9.87
C GLU A 396 -9.08 -17.73 -10.75
N ASP A 397 -8.24 -16.70 -10.56
CA ASP A 397 -7.01 -16.49 -11.36
C ASP A 397 -5.94 -17.55 -11.07
N THR A 398 -5.85 -18.01 -9.82
CA THR A 398 -4.80 -18.92 -9.38
C THR A 398 -5.20 -20.39 -9.32
N ASN A 399 -6.51 -20.69 -9.29
CA ASN A 399 -7.07 -21.99 -8.92
C ASN A 399 -6.61 -22.51 -7.54
N ILE A 400 -6.22 -21.60 -6.65
CA ILE A 400 -5.74 -21.90 -5.29
C ILE A 400 -6.75 -21.38 -4.29
N LYS A 401 -7.19 -22.21 -3.36
CA LYS A 401 -7.99 -21.77 -2.21
C LYS A 401 -7.09 -21.26 -1.10
N ILE A 402 -7.35 -20.02 -0.66
CA ILE A 402 -6.68 -19.43 0.47
C ILE A 402 -7.24 -20.06 1.75
N GLN A 403 -6.39 -20.74 2.53
CA GLN A 403 -6.81 -21.46 3.73
C GLN A 403 -6.85 -20.59 4.98
N ASN A 404 -5.95 -19.61 5.04
CA ASN A 404 -5.84 -18.67 6.15
C ASN A 404 -5.51 -17.28 5.60
N LEU A 405 -6.26 -16.29 6.07
CA LEU A 405 -6.04 -14.88 5.73
C LEU A 405 -5.49 -14.16 6.94
N LYS A 406 -4.27 -13.65 6.83
CA LYS A 406 -3.67 -12.81 7.87
C LYS A 406 -4.14 -11.37 7.71
N VAL A 407 -4.42 -10.68 8.82
CA VAL A 407 -5.02 -9.32 8.78
C VAL A 407 -4.26 -8.36 9.69
N ASP A 408 -4.13 -7.11 9.25
CA ASP A 408 -3.50 -6.04 10.00
C ASP A 408 -4.12 -4.67 9.68
N GLY A 409 -3.50 -3.60 10.19
CA GLY A 409 -3.99 -2.24 10.05
C GLY A 409 -5.04 -1.87 11.10
N GLY A 410 -5.37 -0.58 11.19
CA GLY A 410 -6.17 -0.04 12.30
C GLY A 410 -7.55 -0.67 12.47
N ALA A 411 -8.26 -0.97 11.39
CA ALA A 411 -9.60 -1.57 11.48
C ALA A 411 -9.58 -3.08 11.81
N SER A 412 -8.42 -3.75 11.79
CA SER A 412 -8.28 -5.13 12.27
C SER A 412 -8.47 -5.28 13.78
N ALA A 413 -8.48 -4.19 14.53
CA ALA A 413 -8.88 -4.17 15.95
C ALA A 413 -10.37 -4.52 16.15
N ASN A 414 -11.22 -4.30 15.14
CA ASN A 414 -12.66 -4.54 15.20
C ASN A 414 -12.98 -6.03 15.05
N GLY A 415 -13.33 -6.68 16.16
CA GLY A 415 -13.63 -8.12 16.20
C GLY A 415 -14.90 -8.50 15.43
N PHE A 416 -15.91 -7.60 15.32
CA PHE A 416 -17.09 -7.85 14.51
C PHE A 416 -16.70 -7.92 13.02
N LEU A 417 -15.92 -6.96 12.52
CA LEU A 417 -15.46 -6.95 11.14
C LEU A 417 -14.71 -8.25 10.80
N LEU A 418 -13.77 -8.68 11.65
CA LEU A 418 -12.96 -9.85 11.38
C LEU A 418 -13.77 -11.17 11.44
N GLN A 419 -14.72 -11.28 12.38
CA GLN A 419 -15.63 -12.43 12.40
C GLN A 419 -16.50 -12.47 11.14
N PHE A 420 -17.10 -11.33 10.77
CA PHE A 420 -17.92 -11.25 9.57
C PHE A 420 -17.10 -11.49 8.29
N GLN A 421 -15.84 -11.04 8.26
CA GLN A 421 -14.91 -11.35 7.15
C GLN A 421 -14.67 -12.85 7.04
N SER A 422 -14.38 -13.53 8.15
CA SER A 422 -14.21 -14.99 8.18
C SER A 422 -15.47 -15.73 7.70
N ASP A 423 -16.63 -15.29 8.19
CA ASP A 423 -17.93 -15.84 7.80
C ASP A 423 -18.18 -15.72 6.30
N MET A 424 -17.91 -14.54 5.72
CA MET A 424 -18.20 -14.25 4.33
C MET A 424 -17.21 -14.90 3.37
N LEU A 425 -15.94 -15.02 3.75
CA LEU A 425 -14.91 -15.75 2.98
C LEU A 425 -15.01 -17.26 3.12
N ASN A 426 -15.65 -17.75 4.18
CA ASN A 426 -15.59 -19.15 4.60
C ASN A 426 -14.14 -19.64 4.79
N THR A 427 -13.32 -18.80 5.39
CA THR A 427 -11.87 -18.99 5.55
C THR A 427 -11.45 -18.50 6.93
N GLU A 428 -10.46 -19.16 7.51
CA GLU A 428 -9.85 -18.70 8.75
C GLU A 428 -9.24 -17.32 8.57
N VAL A 429 -9.48 -16.40 9.52
CA VAL A 429 -8.87 -15.06 9.57
C VAL A 429 -8.03 -14.95 10.82
N THR A 430 -6.75 -14.63 10.68
CA THR A 430 -5.79 -14.57 11.79
C THR A 430 -5.23 -13.16 11.97
N ARG A 431 -5.33 -12.63 13.20
CA ARG A 431 -4.75 -11.36 13.62
C ARG A 431 -3.46 -11.59 14.40
N PRO A 432 -2.34 -10.88 14.09
CA PRO A 432 -1.10 -10.95 14.86
C PRO A 432 -1.18 -10.15 16.16
N GLU A 433 -0.28 -10.44 17.13
CA GLU A 433 -0.12 -9.62 18.33
C GLU A 433 0.36 -8.20 18.02
N ILE A 434 1.28 -8.05 17.04
CA ILE A 434 1.82 -6.77 16.61
C ILE A 434 1.14 -6.37 15.32
N LEU A 435 0.35 -5.30 15.35
CA LEU A 435 -0.38 -4.78 14.19
C LEU A 435 0.47 -3.93 13.24
N GLU A 436 1.68 -3.52 13.65
CA GLU A 436 2.63 -2.73 12.86
C GLU A 436 3.43 -3.60 11.88
N THR A 437 2.73 -4.47 11.16
CA THR A 437 3.34 -5.48 10.26
C THR A 437 4.07 -4.85 9.08
N THR A 438 3.63 -3.66 8.63
CA THR A 438 4.30 -2.89 7.58
C THR A 438 5.73 -2.51 8.01
N ALA A 439 5.89 -1.90 9.17
CA ALA A 439 7.21 -1.56 9.69
C ALA A 439 8.03 -2.81 10.05
N MET A 440 7.37 -3.84 10.57
CA MET A 440 8.01 -5.11 10.90
C MET A 440 8.60 -5.80 9.66
N GLY A 441 7.92 -5.75 8.50
CA GLY A 441 8.39 -6.36 7.27
C GLY A 441 9.71 -5.76 6.78
N CYS A 442 9.81 -4.43 6.71
CA CYS A 442 11.06 -3.78 6.31
C CYS A 442 12.16 -3.97 7.39
N ALA A 443 11.80 -4.05 8.68
CA ALA A 443 12.77 -4.39 9.72
C ALA A 443 13.32 -5.80 9.53
N PHE A 444 12.49 -6.78 9.24
CA PHE A 444 12.91 -8.16 8.98
C PHE A 444 13.85 -8.26 7.78
N LEU A 445 13.50 -7.61 6.66
CA LEU A 445 14.37 -7.56 5.48
C LEU A 445 15.71 -6.89 5.79
N ALA A 446 15.71 -5.77 6.52
CA ALA A 446 16.92 -5.08 6.93
C ALA A 446 17.79 -5.96 7.84
N GLY A 447 17.17 -6.63 8.78
CA GLY A 447 17.86 -7.55 9.70
C GLY A 447 18.44 -8.77 8.99
N LEU A 448 17.76 -9.32 7.97
CA LEU A 448 18.30 -10.41 7.14
C LEU A 448 19.55 -9.98 6.39
N ALA A 449 19.55 -8.80 5.77
CA ALA A 449 20.68 -8.30 5.00
C ALA A 449 21.97 -8.13 5.81
N VAL A 450 21.84 -7.84 7.12
CA VAL A 450 23.00 -7.66 8.02
C VAL A 450 23.23 -8.84 8.95
N GLY A 451 22.46 -9.93 8.81
CA GLY A 451 22.59 -11.13 9.65
C GLY A 451 22.12 -10.94 11.10
N PHE A 452 21.27 -9.95 11.35
CA PHE A 452 20.61 -9.75 12.66
C PHE A 452 19.64 -10.90 12.95
N TRP A 453 18.84 -11.28 11.95
CA TRP A 453 18.14 -12.56 11.85
C TRP A 453 18.76 -13.40 10.74
N LYS A 454 18.83 -14.72 10.95
CA LYS A 454 19.59 -15.64 10.08
C LYS A 454 18.78 -16.16 8.91
N SER A 455 17.44 -16.25 9.06
CA SER A 455 16.57 -16.85 8.04
C SER A 455 15.11 -16.42 8.21
N THR A 456 14.31 -16.66 7.18
CA THR A 456 12.85 -16.49 7.22
C THR A 456 12.19 -17.44 8.22
N ASP A 457 12.79 -18.62 8.50
CA ASP A 457 12.28 -19.55 9.52
C ASP A 457 12.44 -18.99 10.95
N GLU A 458 13.56 -18.29 11.22
CA GLU A 458 13.73 -17.58 12.49
C GLU A 458 12.67 -16.48 12.63
N ILE A 459 12.38 -15.74 11.57
CA ILE A 459 11.35 -14.71 11.52
C ILE A 459 9.94 -15.29 11.73
N LYS A 460 9.62 -16.46 11.14
CA LYS A 460 8.35 -17.16 11.37
C LYS A 460 8.14 -17.47 12.86
N ASN A 461 9.20 -17.80 13.60
CA ASN A 461 9.13 -18.08 15.04
C ASN A 461 8.94 -16.82 15.90
N ILE A 462 9.31 -15.65 15.38
CA ILE A 462 9.11 -14.34 16.03
C ILE A 462 7.66 -13.89 15.90
N TRP A 463 7.03 -14.13 14.74
CA TRP A 463 5.65 -13.75 14.48
C TRP A 463 4.70 -14.50 15.43
N LYS A 464 3.85 -13.77 16.15
CA LYS A 464 2.91 -14.34 17.10
C LYS A 464 1.48 -13.98 16.73
N LYS A 465 0.63 -14.99 16.87
CA LYS A 465 -0.81 -14.87 16.69
C LYS A 465 -1.48 -14.36 17.96
N ASP A 466 -2.31 -13.29 17.82
CA ASP A 466 -3.21 -12.83 18.87
C ASP A 466 -4.52 -13.66 18.85
N LYS A 467 -5.24 -13.62 17.73
CA LYS A 467 -6.56 -14.24 17.63
C LYS A 467 -6.85 -14.79 16.24
N THR A 468 -7.57 -15.90 16.22
CA THR A 468 -8.12 -16.53 15.02
C THR A 468 -9.65 -16.48 15.05
N PHE A 469 -10.24 -16.14 13.92
CA PHE A 469 -11.68 -16.14 13.67
C PHE A 469 -12.00 -17.27 12.71
N GLN A 470 -12.92 -18.15 13.13
CA GLN A 470 -13.39 -19.28 12.31
C GLN A 470 -14.75 -18.94 11.71
N PRO A 471 -15.08 -19.43 10.50
CA PRO A 471 -16.40 -19.26 9.91
C PRO A 471 -17.49 -19.89 10.78
N LEU A 472 -18.54 -19.12 11.05
CA LEU A 472 -19.70 -19.56 11.84
C LEU A 472 -21.01 -19.53 11.03
N LEU A 473 -21.04 -18.74 9.94
CA LEU A 473 -22.24 -18.53 9.15
C LEU A 473 -22.52 -19.73 8.22
N SER A 474 -23.78 -20.10 8.07
CA SER A 474 -24.19 -21.15 7.14
C SER A 474 -23.91 -20.75 5.67
N ASP A 475 -23.72 -21.75 4.81
CA ASP A 475 -23.56 -21.51 3.36
C ASP A 475 -24.76 -20.81 2.74
N GLU A 476 -25.97 -21.10 3.22
CA GLU A 476 -27.22 -20.50 2.75
C GLU A 476 -27.26 -19.00 3.07
N ASP A 477 -27.00 -18.66 4.33
CA ASP A 477 -27.00 -17.26 4.79
C ASP A 477 -25.91 -16.44 4.10
N ARG A 478 -24.70 -17.02 3.94
CA ARG A 478 -23.60 -16.40 3.21
C ARG A 478 -24.00 -16.10 1.76
N LYS A 479 -24.54 -17.08 1.04
CA LYS A 479 -25.02 -16.91 -0.35
C LYS A 479 -26.11 -15.85 -0.45
N LYS A 480 -27.05 -15.83 0.50
CA LYS A 480 -28.13 -14.82 0.56
C LYS A 480 -27.55 -13.40 0.70
N LYS A 481 -26.62 -13.21 1.64
CA LYS A 481 -25.96 -11.92 1.88
C LYS A 481 -25.16 -11.45 0.65
N LEU A 482 -24.35 -12.33 0.04
CA LEU A 482 -23.59 -12.02 -1.19
C LEU A 482 -24.47 -11.69 -2.38
N LYS A 483 -25.62 -12.36 -2.52
CA LYS A 483 -26.60 -12.04 -3.57
C LYS A 483 -27.13 -10.59 -3.41
N GLY A 484 -27.42 -10.17 -2.17
CA GLY A 484 -27.84 -8.82 -1.85
C GLY A 484 -26.73 -7.79 -2.18
N TRP A 485 -25.51 -8.07 -1.75
CA TRP A 485 -24.35 -7.24 -2.06
C TRP A 485 -24.13 -7.02 -3.56
N ARG A 486 -24.05 -8.12 -4.35
CA ARG A 486 -23.87 -8.05 -5.81
C ARG A 486 -25.00 -7.26 -6.50
N LYS A 487 -26.24 -7.37 -5.98
CA LYS A 487 -27.38 -6.59 -6.47
C LYS A 487 -27.20 -5.10 -6.18
N ALA A 488 -26.64 -4.73 -5.03
CA ALA A 488 -26.38 -3.34 -4.66
C ALA A 488 -25.26 -2.74 -5.52
N VAL A 489 -24.12 -3.43 -5.64
CA VAL A 489 -22.98 -2.99 -6.46
C VAL A 489 -23.38 -2.71 -7.90
N LYS A 490 -24.12 -3.63 -8.54
CA LYS A 490 -24.58 -3.45 -9.93
C LYS A 490 -25.41 -2.19 -10.18
N ARG A 491 -25.99 -1.58 -9.13
CA ARG A 491 -26.79 -0.37 -9.24
C ARG A 491 -26.01 0.91 -9.09
N THR A 492 -24.72 0.80 -8.79
CA THR A 492 -23.83 1.96 -8.63
C THR A 492 -22.93 2.18 -9.85
N PHE A 493 -22.93 1.23 -10.80
CA PHE A 493 -22.08 1.31 -11.99
C PHE A 493 -22.47 2.47 -12.88
N ASP A 494 -21.46 3.10 -13.48
CA ASP A 494 -21.60 4.16 -14.49
C ASP A 494 -22.49 5.34 -14.05
N TRP A 495 -22.66 5.58 -12.74
CA TRP A 495 -23.59 6.57 -12.20
C TRP A 495 -23.36 8.00 -12.76
N ASP A 496 -22.11 8.38 -12.98
CA ASP A 496 -21.73 9.70 -13.51
C ASP A 496 -21.56 9.73 -15.04
N LYS A 497 -21.86 8.65 -15.75
CA LYS A 497 -21.91 8.70 -17.21
C LYS A 497 -23.22 9.36 -17.65
N ASP A 498 -23.11 10.41 -18.45
CA ASP A 498 -24.27 10.97 -19.14
C ASP A 498 -24.91 9.86 -20.00
N GLU A 499 -26.21 9.66 -19.87
CA GLU A 499 -26.99 8.83 -20.81
C GLU A 499 -26.96 9.54 -22.18
N GLU A 500 -26.22 8.99 -23.15
CA GLU A 500 -26.26 9.43 -24.55
C GLU A 500 -27.62 9.13 -25.19
#